data_194a6b81a9d7328efad27c5f742c22ac
#
_entry.id   194a6b81a9d7328efad27c5f742c22ac
#
_cell.length_a   1.000
_cell.length_b   1.000
_cell.length_c   1.000
_cell.angle_alpha   90.00
_cell.angle_beta   90.00
_cell.angle_gamma   90.00
#
_symmetry.space_group_name_H-M   'P 1'
#
loop_
_entity.id
_entity.type
_entity.pdbx_description
1 polymer ?
#
loop_
_entity_poly.entity_id
_entity_poly.type
_entity_poly.pdbx_seq_one_letter_code
_entity_poly.pdbx_strand_id
1 'polypeptide(L)'
;MNAPTIKISNMNKTKMIATIGPSSRSRETIKQMILSGVDVIRINMSHSSFEDARDVILKVRELNRELSVITGIMIDTRGPEIRITELEKNKIKLFAGNTIRIVKNNIKGNENMISLTLPEVINYIKVGERILLNDGNV
;
A
#
# COMPACT_ATOMS: atom_id res chain seq x y z
N MET A 1 25.15 18.74 33.26
CA MET A 1 24.29 17.98 32.32
C MET A 1 24.85 18.21 30.93
N ASN A 2 25.54 17.22 30.37
CA ASN A 2 26.08 17.32 28.99
C ASN A 2 24.94 17.12 28.01
N ALA A 3 24.72 18.13 27.18
CA ALA A 3 23.79 18.00 26.04
C ALA A 3 24.27 16.84 25.14
N PRO A 4 23.37 15.98 24.62
CA PRO A 4 23.76 14.91 23.72
C PRO A 4 24.32 15.52 22.45
N THR A 5 25.59 15.23 22.15
CA THR A 5 26.22 15.62 20.89
C THR A 5 25.56 14.80 19.77
N ILE A 6 24.74 15.46 18.95
CA ILE A 6 24.23 14.86 17.73
C ILE A 6 25.42 14.66 16.80
N LYS A 7 25.92 13.43 16.68
CA LYS A 7 26.85 13.08 15.61
C LYS A 7 26.10 13.21 14.29
N ILE A 8 26.35 14.25 13.54
CA ILE A 8 26.01 14.35 12.11
C ILE A 8 26.98 13.40 11.39
N SER A 9 26.79 12.09 11.58
CA SER A 9 27.55 11.08 10.88
C SER A 9 26.82 10.74 9.59
N ASN A 10 27.47 11.07 8.47
CA ASN A 10 27.12 10.63 7.12
C ASN A 10 25.67 10.88 6.72
N MET A 11 25.40 12.08 6.22
CA MET A 11 24.21 12.29 5.41
C MET A 11 24.38 11.49 4.11
N ASN A 12 23.87 10.26 4.12
CA ASN A 12 23.75 9.49 2.90
C ASN A 12 22.93 10.30 1.89
N LYS A 13 23.47 10.50 0.70
CA LYS A 13 22.75 11.20 -0.38
C LYS A 13 21.51 10.45 -0.82
N THR A 14 21.56 9.11 -0.75
CA THR A 14 20.43 8.23 -1.03
C THR A 14 19.59 8.08 0.24
N LYS A 15 18.29 8.34 0.13
CA LYS A 15 17.32 8.17 1.19
C LYS A 15 16.62 6.82 1.08
N MET A 16 16.52 6.13 2.20
CA MET A 16 15.92 4.80 2.28
C MET A 16 14.47 4.90 2.80
N ILE A 17 13.52 4.43 2.00
CA ILE A 17 12.10 4.36 2.37
C ILE A 17 11.74 2.90 2.60
N ALA A 18 11.26 2.56 3.80
CA ALA A 18 10.81 1.22 4.15
C ALA A 18 9.30 1.19 4.34
N THR A 19 8.60 0.32 3.60
CA THR A 19 7.16 0.12 3.76
C THR A 19 6.89 -0.87 4.88
N ILE A 20 6.02 -0.48 5.82
CA ILE A 20 5.58 -1.35 6.90
C ILE A 20 4.46 -2.28 6.42
N GLY A 21 4.63 -3.56 6.71
CA GLY A 21 3.65 -4.61 6.49
C GLY A 21 3.38 -5.42 7.77
N PRO A 22 2.52 -6.46 7.72
CA PRO A 22 2.17 -7.26 8.89
C PRO A 22 3.37 -7.85 9.64
N SER A 23 4.41 -8.29 8.93
CA SER A 23 5.62 -8.87 9.52
C SER A 23 6.60 -7.84 10.10
N SER A 24 6.44 -6.56 9.78
CA SER A 24 7.39 -5.51 10.16
C SER A 24 6.82 -4.43 11.10
N ARG A 25 5.57 -4.58 11.56
CA ARG A 25 4.89 -3.57 12.40
C ARG A 25 5.24 -3.64 13.89
N SER A 26 6.07 -4.60 14.32
CA SER A 26 6.49 -4.66 15.71
C SER A 26 7.42 -3.48 16.06
N ARG A 27 7.35 -3.00 17.30
CA ARG A 27 8.20 -1.90 17.76
C ARG A 27 9.69 -2.22 17.60
N GLU A 28 10.06 -3.46 17.90
CA GLU A 28 11.43 -3.96 17.78
C GLU A 28 11.92 -3.92 16.34
N THR A 29 11.10 -4.40 15.41
CA THR A 29 11.45 -4.39 13.97
C THR A 29 11.61 -2.97 13.45
N ILE A 30 10.67 -2.07 13.79
CA ILE A 30 10.77 -0.65 13.42
C ILE A 30 12.02 -0.01 14.01
N LYS A 31 12.36 -0.32 15.28
CA LYS A 31 13.59 0.15 15.92
C LYS A 31 14.83 -0.30 15.17
N GLN A 32 14.91 -1.58 14.79
CA GLN A 32 16.03 -2.11 14.00
C GLN A 32 16.14 -1.46 12.62
N MET A 33 15.02 -1.21 11.95
CA MET A 33 15.02 -0.48 10.68
C MET A 33 15.59 0.93 10.83
N ILE A 34 15.17 1.67 11.85
CA ILE A 34 15.67 3.02 12.15
C ILE A 34 17.17 2.99 12.42
N LEU A 35 17.63 2.06 13.27
CA LEU A 35 19.04 1.90 13.60
C LEU A 35 19.89 1.48 12.40
N SER A 36 19.30 0.75 11.45
CA SER A 36 19.93 0.36 10.19
C SER A 36 19.99 1.48 9.15
N GLY A 37 19.43 2.66 9.46
CA GLY A 37 19.54 3.85 8.60
C GLY A 37 18.33 4.11 7.70
N VAL A 38 17.16 3.55 8.01
CA VAL A 38 15.92 3.91 7.30
C VAL A 38 15.57 5.37 7.59
N ASP A 39 15.43 6.16 6.56
CA ASP A 39 15.11 7.59 6.65
C ASP A 39 13.59 7.84 6.75
N VAL A 40 12.78 7.01 6.09
CA VAL A 40 11.32 7.20 6.01
C VAL A 40 10.60 5.87 6.18
N ILE A 41 9.65 5.83 7.08
CA ILE A 41 8.68 4.74 7.23
C ILE A 41 7.45 5.06 6.40
N ARG A 42 7.15 4.21 5.40
CA ARG A 42 5.96 4.33 4.53
C ARG A 42 4.84 3.42 5.02
N ILE A 43 3.65 3.97 5.15
CA ILE A 43 2.42 3.25 5.50
C ILE A 43 1.50 3.29 4.28
N ASN A 44 1.21 2.13 3.70
CA ASN A 44 0.32 2.03 2.55
C ASN A 44 -1.13 1.84 3.02
N MET A 45 -1.96 2.88 2.85
CA MET A 45 -3.36 2.87 3.26
C MET A 45 -4.27 2.01 2.38
N SER A 46 -3.77 1.50 1.26
CA SER A 46 -4.51 0.49 0.47
C SER A 46 -4.61 -0.86 1.18
N HIS A 47 -3.70 -1.13 2.14
CA HIS A 47 -3.58 -2.41 2.86
C HIS A 47 -3.54 -2.27 4.38
N SER A 48 -3.71 -1.06 4.91
CA SER A 48 -3.68 -0.78 6.35
C SER A 48 -4.99 -0.16 6.81
N SER A 49 -5.45 -0.54 8.00
CA SER A 49 -6.55 0.16 8.67
C SER A 49 -6.06 1.49 9.25
N PHE A 50 -6.99 2.34 9.64
CA PHE A 50 -6.67 3.60 10.32
C PHE A 50 -6.00 3.36 11.67
N GLU A 51 -6.44 2.33 12.40
CA GLU A 51 -5.89 1.89 13.68
C GLU A 51 -4.46 1.37 13.53
N ASP A 52 -4.20 0.53 12.53
CA ASP A 52 -2.85 0.03 12.23
C ASP A 52 -1.89 1.17 11.89
N ALA A 53 -2.33 2.11 11.05
CA ALA A 53 -1.52 3.27 10.69
C ALA A 53 -1.20 4.14 11.91
N ARG A 54 -2.19 4.40 12.76
CA ARG A 54 -2.02 5.15 14.01
C ARG A 54 -1.00 4.49 14.93
N ASP A 55 -1.10 3.17 15.11
CA ASP A 55 -0.19 2.40 15.95
C ASP A 55 1.26 2.52 15.48
N VAL A 56 1.50 2.36 14.17
CA VAL A 56 2.84 2.53 13.57
C VAL A 56 3.35 3.96 13.77
N ILE A 57 2.51 4.98 13.54
CA ILE A 57 2.89 6.38 13.72
C ILE A 57 3.34 6.66 15.15
N LEU A 58 2.59 6.16 16.13
CA LEU A 58 2.94 6.35 17.55
C LEU A 58 4.27 5.68 17.87
N LYS A 59 4.51 4.44 17.44
CA LYS A 59 5.77 3.73 17.62
C LYS A 59 6.96 4.49 17.02
N VAL A 60 6.83 4.98 15.80
CA VAL A 60 7.92 5.76 15.16
C VAL A 60 8.21 7.05 15.92
N ARG A 61 7.17 7.78 16.36
CA ARG A 61 7.34 9.01 17.14
C ARG A 61 8.00 8.78 18.51
N GLU A 62 7.66 7.68 19.16
CA GLU A 62 8.31 7.28 20.43
C GLU A 62 9.77 6.91 20.20
N LEU A 63 10.07 6.10 19.18
CA LEU A 63 11.42 5.70 18.83
C LEU A 63 12.29 6.89 18.40
N ASN A 64 11.75 7.84 17.66
CA ASN A 64 12.46 9.07 17.33
C ASN A 64 12.90 9.83 18.57
N ARG A 65 12.03 9.90 19.59
CA ARG A 65 12.38 10.55 20.88
C ARG A 65 13.40 9.73 21.67
N GLU A 66 13.20 8.41 21.77
CA GLU A 66 14.10 7.51 22.50
C GLU A 66 15.51 7.49 21.91
N LEU A 67 15.61 7.42 20.58
CA LEU A 67 16.89 7.30 19.87
C LEU A 67 17.52 8.66 19.51
N SER A 68 16.82 9.76 19.78
CA SER A 68 17.23 11.12 19.38
C SER A 68 17.52 11.23 17.87
N VAL A 69 16.66 10.62 17.04
CA VAL A 69 16.75 10.63 15.58
C VAL A 69 15.50 11.25 14.96
N ILE A 70 15.54 11.52 13.66
CA ILE A 70 14.40 12.02 12.88
C ILE A 70 14.18 11.05 11.72
N THR A 71 13.30 10.08 11.92
CA THR A 71 12.79 9.23 10.83
C THR A 71 11.45 9.80 10.38
N GLY A 72 11.34 10.07 9.09
CA GLY A 72 10.10 10.59 8.49
C GLY A 72 8.99 9.55 8.46
N ILE A 73 7.74 10.00 8.38
CA ILE A 73 6.56 9.14 8.20
C ILE A 73 5.89 9.56 6.89
N MET A 74 5.72 8.61 5.98
CA MET A 74 5.01 8.79 4.72
C MET A 74 3.71 8.00 4.77
N ILE A 75 2.58 8.69 4.63
CA ILE A 75 1.28 8.06 4.46
C ILE A 75 0.98 8.06 2.97
N ASP A 76 0.92 6.87 2.38
CA ASP A 76 0.55 6.66 0.99
C ASP A 76 -0.95 6.38 0.94
N THR A 77 -1.70 7.42 0.57
CA THR A 77 -3.17 7.37 0.55
C THR A 77 -3.66 6.63 -0.69
N ARG A 78 -4.75 5.88 -0.51
CA ARG A 78 -5.44 5.29 -1.65
C ARG A 78 -5.94 6.39 -2.58
N GLY A 79 -5.52 6.34 -3.84
CA GLY A 79 -6.10 7.15 -4.91
C GLY A 79 -7.48 6.63 -5.36
N PRO A 80 -8.15 7.31 -6.29
CA PRO A 80 -9.33 6.78 -6.96
C PRO A 80 -8.89 5.60 -7.84
N GLU A 81 -9.15 4.38 -7.37
CA GLU A 81 -8.78 3.15 -8.08
C GLU A 81 -10.04 2.45 -8.61
N ILE A 82 -9.96 2.03 -9.86
CA ILE A 82 -10.96 1.12 -10.43
C ILE A 82 -10.45 -0.28 -10.16
N ARG A 83 -11.16 -1.01 -9.30
CA ARG A 83 -10.80 -2.38 -8.93
C ARG A 83 -11.95 -3.34 -9.24
N ILE A 84 -11.62 -4.59 -9.47
CA ILE A 84 -12.61 -5.68 -9.46
C ILE A 84 -13.11 -5.81 -8.01
N THR A 85 -14.42 -6.00 -7.85
CA THR A 85 -15.05 -6.26 -6.55
C THR A 85 -14.70 -7.68 -6.04
N GLU A 86 -15.35 -8.12 -4.96
CA GLU A 86 -15.11 -9.46 -4.42
C GLU A 86 -15.32 -10.56 -5.47
N LEU A 87 -14.50 -11.59 -5.40
CA LEU A 87 -14.60 -12.78 -6.23
C LEU A 87 -15.12 -13.96 -5.39
N GLU A 88 -15.91 -14.84 -6.00
CA GLU A 88 -16.48 -16.02 -5.32
C GLU A 88 -15.43 -16.90 -4.63
N LYS A 89 -14.23 -17.01 -5.21
CA LYS A 89 -13.10 -17.84 -4.73
C LYS A 89 -11.86 -17.02 -4.40
N ASN A 90 -11.99 -15.73 -4.05
CA ASN A 90 -10.90 -14.78 -3.84
C ASN A 90 -9.96 -14.56 -5.05
N LYS A 91 -9.97 -15.47 -5.99
CA LYS A 91 -9.25 -15.39 -7.27
C LYS A 91 -9.99 -16.21 -8.33
N ILE A 92 -9.87 -15.78 -9.58
CA ILE A 92 -10.39 -16.50 -10.74
C ILE A 92 -9.25 -16.71 -11.74
N LYS A 93 -9.37 -17.73 -12.56
CA LYS A 93 -8.44 -18.00 -13.66
C LYS A 93 -9.10 -17.63 -14.97
N LEU A 94 -8.50 -16.70 -15.69
CA LEU A 94 -8.94 -16.31 -17.02
C LEU A 94 -8.11 -17.06 -18.06
N PHE A 95 -8.76 -17.47 -19.16
CA PHE A 95 -8.12 -18.17 -20.25
C PHE A 95 -8.16 -17.30 -21.49
N ALA A 96 -7.07 -17.27 -22.25
CA ALA A 96 -7.01 -16.56 -23.51
C ALA A 96 -8.12 -17.01 -24.46
N GLY A 97 -8.77 -16.07 -25.11
CA GLY A 97 -9.91 -16.31 -26.01
C GLY A 97 -11.28 -16.38 -25.35
N ASN A 98 -11.35 -16.44 -24.01
CA ASN A 98 -12.63 -16.39 -23.31
C ASN A 98 -13.16 -14.95 -23.24
N THR A 99 -14.49 -14.84 -23.19
CA THR A 99 -15.18 -13.56 -22.97
C THR A 99 -15.59 -13.45 -21.51
N ILE A 100 -15.27 -12.33 -20.87
CA ILE A 100 -15.77 -11.96 -19.56
C ILE A 100 -16.67 -10.74 -19.65
N ARG A 101 -17.78 -10.73 -18.91
CA ARG A 101 -18.69 -9.57 -18.85
C ARG A 101 -18.36 -8.70 -17.65
N ILE A 102 -18.26 -7.40 -17.87
CA ILE A 102 -18.20 -6.42 -16.79
C ILE A 102 -19.61 -5.87 -16.58
N VAL A 103 -20.15 -6.03 -15.37
CA VAL A 103 -21.52 -5.64 -15.03
C VAL A 103 -21.54 -4.47 -14.04
N LYS A 104 -22.59 -3.64 -14.11
CA LYS A 104 -22.73 -2.47 -13.22
C LYS A 104 -23.20 -2.85 -11.82
N ASN A 105 -23.97 -3.92 -11.69
CA ASN A 105 -24.47 -4.37 -10.39
C ASN A 105 -23.30 -4.96 -9.60
N ASN A 106 -23.24 -4.62 -8.30
CA ASN A 106 -22.26 -5.22 -7.41
C ASN A 106 -22.57 -6.72 -7.22
N ILE A 107 -21.70 -7.57 -7.75
CA ILE A 107 -21.82 -9.03 -7.64
C ILE A 107 -20.51 -9.61 -7.11
N LYS A 108 -20.55 -10.83 -6.58
CA LYS A 108 -19.33 -11.65 -6.44
C LYS A 108 -18.95 -12.18 -7.80
N GLY A 109 -17.79 -11.74 -8.30
CA GLY A 109 -17.33 -12.06 -9.63
C GLY A 109 -16.88 -13.52 -9.77
N ASN A 110 -16.99 -14.04 -11.01
CA ASN A 110 -16.51 -15.36 -11.42
C ASN A 110 -15.87 -15.30 -12.81
N GLU A 111 -15.56 -16.46 -13.40
CA GLU A 111 -14.86 -16.54 -14.69
C GLU A 111 -15.65 -15.94 -15.86
N ASN A 112 -16.95 -15.72 -15.71
CA ASN A 112 -17.85 -15.21 -16.76
C ASN A 112 -18.25 -13.76 -16.55
N MET A 113 -18.28 -13.30 -15.28
CA MET A 113 -18.76 -11.97 -14.93
C MET A 113 -17.98 -11.39 -13.77
N ILE A 114 -17.65 -10.10 -13.87
CA ILE A 114 -17.05 -9.30 -12.79
C ILE A 114 -17.78 -7.97 -12.66
N SER A 115 -17.69 -7.35 -11.51
CA SER A 115 -18.10 -5.95 -11.30
C SER A 115 -16.93 -5.10 -10.80
N LEU A 116 -17.08 -3.80 -10.93
CA LEU A 116 -16.04 -2.82 -10.61
C LEU A 116 -16.45 -1.95 -9.43
N THR A 117 -15.47 -1.46 -8.66
CA THR A 117 -15.69 -0.50 -7.56
C THR A 117 -16.24 0.83 -8.06
N LEU A 118 -16.01 1.16 -9.33
CA LEU A 118 -16.56 2.34 -10.01
C LEU A 118 -17.26 1.89 -11.30
N PRO A 119 -18.50 1.38 -11.23
CA PRO A 119 -19.19 0.80 -12.38
C PRO A 119 -19.51 1.81 -13.48
N GLU A 120 -19.55 3.10 -13.17
CA GLU A 120 -19.81 4.18 -14.14
C GLU A 120 -18.74 4.27 -15.23
N VAL A 121 -17.54 3.77 -14.98
CA VAL A 121 -16.46 3.75 -15.98
C VAL A 121 -16.85 3.00 -17.25
N ILE A 122 -17.76 2.02 -17.15
CA ILE A 122 -18.27 1.25 -18.31
C ILE A 122 -18.91 2.17 -19.37
N ASN A 123 -19.47 3.31 -18.94
CA ASN A 123 -20.11 4.25 -19.88
C ASN A 123 -19.09 5.00 -20.76
N TYR A 124 -17.82 5.00 -20.39
CA TYR A 124 -16.76 5.73 -21.08
C TYR A 124 -15.88 4.82 -21.94
N ILE A 125 -15.99 3.50 -21.79
CA ILE A 125 -15.22 2.52 -22.56
C ILE A 125 -15.85 2.37 -23.94
N LYS A 126 -15.03 2.48 -24.98
CA LYS A 126 -15.46 2.30 -26.37
C LYS A 126 -15.12 0.91 -26.87
N VAL A 127 -15.88 0.45 -27.86
CA VAL A 127 -15.60 -0.82 -28.54
C VAL A 127 -14.21 -0.77 -29.18
N GLY A 128 -13.42 -1.80 -28.96
CA GLY A 128 -12.04 -1.91 -29.44
C GLY A 128 -10.97 -1.37 -28.48
N GLU A 129 -11.35 -0.73 -27.38
CA GLU A 129 -10.39 -0.32 -26.35
C GLU A 129 -9.91 -1.53 -25.54
N ARG A 130 -8.64 -1.48 -25.12
CA ARG A 130 -8.05 -2.51 -24.29
C ARG A 130 -8.33 -2.21 -22.81
N ILE A 131 -8.76 -3.22 -22.09
CA ILE A 131 -8.90 -3.18 -20.62
C ILE A 131 -7.79 -4.03 -20.05
N LEU A 132 -6.98 -3.45 -19.19
CA LEU A 132 -5.89 -4.13 -18.51
C LEU A 132 -6.31 -4.53 -17.10
N LEU A 133 -6.06 -5.76 -16.71
CA LEU A 133 -6.31 -6.30 -15.39
C LEU A 133 -5.00 -6.71 -14.72
N ASN A 134 -4.97 -6.72 -13.38
CA ASN A 134 -3.83 -7.17 -12.57
C ASN A 134 -2.53 -6.49 -13.01
N ASP A 135 -2.51 -5.15 -12.96
CA ASP A 135 -1.37 -4.30 -13.34
C ASP A 135 -0.86 -4.55 -14.78
N GLY A 136 -1.77 -4.91 -15.67
CA GLY A 136 -1.47 -5.17 -17.08
C GLY A 136 -0.95 -6.57 -17.40
N ASN A 137 -1.02 -7.49 -16.45
CA ASN A 137 -0.67 -8.89 -16.69
C ASN A 137 -1.74 -9.66 -17.50
N VAL A 138 -2.94 -9.11 -17.56
CA VAL A 138 -4.08 -9.62 -18.35
C VAL A 138 -4.71 -8.51 -19.13
#